data_d65afb6bdb1b932194df2b833574d9d3
#
_entry.id   d65afb6bdb1b932194df2b833574d9d3
#
_cell.length_a   1.000
_cell.length_b   1.000
_cell.length_c   1.000
_cell.angle_alpha   90.00
_cell.angle_beta   90.00
_cell.angle_gamma   90.00
#
_symmetry.space_group_name_H-M   'P 1'
#
loop_
_entity.id
_entity.type
_entity.pdbx_description
1 polymer ?
#
loop_
_entity_poly.entity_id
_entity_poly.type
_entity_poly.pdbx_seq_one_letter_code
_entity_poly.pdbx_strand_id
1 'polypeptide(L)'
;MLKLITRKTFLWQSANLIGLALLSLTSCSSANNRSTEPQLKANLKTMKLESSAFSHNGMIPPKYTCDRQDFSPPLKWDAPPTGTQSLALIVDDPDAPMGTFVHWVLYDLPPEITGLPEAVPNDATLAGGGTHGKNDFGKLGYGGPCPPSGKHRYFFKLYALDRSLGLPSGATKEQLEAAMNGHILAAAELIGLYSRQR
;
A
#
# COMPACT_ATOMS: atom_id res chain seq x y z
N MET A 1 35.74 26.33 45.35
CA MET A 1 34.90 26.88 46.45
C MET A 1 33.69 25.98 46.60
N LEU A 2 33.68 25.21 47.69
CA LEU A 2 32.60 24.35 48.14
C LEU A 2 31.41 25.18 48.65
N LYS A 3 30.17 24.76 48.40
CA LYS A 3 29.07 24.87 49.35
C LYS A 3 28.10 23.72 49.20
N LEU A 4 28.22 22.81 50.17
CA LEU A 4 27.15 21.93 50.65
C LEU A 4 26.11 22.74 51.41
N ILE A 5 24.92 22.18 51.59
CA ILE A 5 23.91 22.30 52.66
C ILE A 5 22.53 22.01 52.04
N THR A 6 21.58 21.22 52.55
CA THR A 6 21.41 20.33 53.68
C THR A 6 20.11 19.54 53.47
N ARG A 7 20.05 18.33 53.98
CA ARG A 7 18.85 17.50 54.10
C ARG A 7 17.82 18.16 55.02
N LYS A 8 16.53 18.05 54.75
CA LYS A 8 15.46 18.05 55.75
C LYS A 8 14.54 16.86 55.54
N THR A 9 14.69 15.91 56.39
CA THR A 9 13.74 14.86 56.76
C THR A 9 12.56 15.45 57.50
N PHE A 10 11.34 15.06 57.13
CA PHE A 10 10.16 15.29 57.96
C PHE A 10 9.38 13.96 58.03
N LEU A 11 9.47 13.31 59.17
CA LEU A 11 8.59 12.24 59.62
C LEU A 11 7.40 12.88 60.36
N TRP A 12 6.20 12.39 60.15
CA TRP A 12 5.11 12.25 61.13
C TRP A 12 3.92 11.62 60.43
N GLN A 13 3.52 10.55 60.82
CA GLN A 13 2.72 9.89 61.89
C GLN A 13 1.37 9.37 61.34
N SER A 14 1.16 8.16 61.72
CA SER A 14 0.01 7.28 61.50
C SER A 14 -1.30 7.82 62.06
N ALA A 15 -2.41 7.65 61.33
CA ALA A 15 -3.72 7.53 61.94
C ALA A 15 -4.54 6.48 61.16
N ASN A 16 -4.80 5.33 61.82
CA ASN A 16 -5.76 4.32 61.45
C ASN A 16 -7.19 4.90 61.52
N LEU A 17 -7.98 4.74 60.44
CA LEU A 17 -9.44 4.72 60.56
C LEU A 17 -9.97 3.65 59.62
N ILE A 18 -10.60 2.67 60.25
CA ILE A 18 -11.41 1.60 59.66
C ILE A 18 -12.67 2.22 59.05
N GLY A 19 -12.91 1.95 57.78
CA GLY A 19 -14.16 2.41 57.13
C GLY A 19 -14.51 1.52 55.94
N LEU A 20 -15.48 0.65 56.20
CA LEU A 20 -16.40 -0.08 55.32
C LEU A 20 -16.08 -0.17 53.82
N ALA A 21 -15.90 -1.41 53.40
CA ALA A 21 -15.90 -1.85 52.01
C ALA A 21 -17.28 -1.63 51.36
N LEU A 22 -17.33 -0.81 50.34
CA LEU A 22 -18.36 -0.85 49.30
C LEU A 22 -17.71 -1.42 48.05
N LEU A 23 -18.03 -2.66 47.72
CA LEU A 23 -17.72 -3.30 46.46
C LEU A 23 -18.53 -2.59 45.34
N SER A 24 -17.91 -1.64 44.65
CA SER A 24 -18.38 -1.22 43.37
C SER A 24 -17.79 -2.14 42.28
N LEU A 25 -18.64 -3.00 41.72
CA LEU A 25 -18.38 -3.78 40.52
C LEU A 25 -18.22 -2.80 39.35
N THR A 26 -17.00 -2.37 39.06
CA THR A 26 -16.68 -1.72 37.80
C THR A 26 -16.61 -2.80 36.72
N SER A 27 -17.70 -2.93 35.96
CA SER A 27 -17.71 -3.64 34.67
C SER A 27 -16.62 -3.05 33.79
N CYS A 28 -15.51 -3.80 33.63
CA CYS A 28 -14.57 -3.58 32.53
C CYS A 28 -15.30 -3.91 31.24
N SER A 29 -15.80 -2.86 30.56
CA SER A 29 -16.25 -2.93 29.19
C SER A 29 -14.99 -3.14 28.35
N SER A 30 -14.71 -4.39 27.96
CA SER A 30 -13.71 -4.70 26.94
C SER A 30 -14.13 -4.02 25.66
N ALA A 31 -13.50 -2.91 25.33
CA ALA A 31 -13.59 -2.29 24.00
C ALA A 31 -13.07 -3.34 23.01
N ASN A 32 -14.02 -4.01 22.33
CA ASN A 32 -13.72 -4.84 21.17
C ASN A 32 -13.14 -3.92 20.09
N ASN A 33 -11.83 -3.90 20.02
CA ASN A 33 -11.08 -3.32 18.89
C ASN A 33 -11.26 -4.29 17.70
N ARG A 34 -12.47 -4.29 17.12
CA ARG A 34 -12.72 -4.94 15.83
C ARG A 34 -11.98 -4.12 14.79
N SER A 35 -10.92 -4.71 14.26
CA SER A 35 -10.18 -4.24 13.10
C SER A 35 -11.13 -3.68 12.04
N THR A 36 -10.94 -2.42 11.72
CA THR A 36 -11.75 -1.63 10.76
C THR A 36 -11.51 -2.04 9.29
N GLU A 37 -10.63 -2.98 9.04
CA GLU A 37 -10.20 -3.40 7.70
C GLU A 37 -11.28 -4.09 6.83
N PRO A 38 -12.20 -4.93 7.37
CA PRO A 38 -13.21 -5.56 6.50
C PRO A 38 -14.31 -4.61 6.03
N GLN A 39 -14.60 -3.52 6.76
CA GLN A 39 -15.70 -2.62 6.42
C GLN A 39 -15.34 -1.61 5.32
N LEU A 40 -14.06 -1.26 5.19
CA LEU A 40 -13.62 -0.34 4.13
C LEU A 40 -13.73 -0.98 2.74
N LYS A 41 -13.49 -2.29 2.63
CA LYS A 41 -13.65 -3.04 1.36
C LYS A 41 -15.10 -3.22 0.92
N ALA A 42 -16.07 -3.19 1.83
CA ALA A 42 -17.48 -3.47 1.52
C ALA A 42 -18.21 -2.33 0.77
N ASN A 43 -17.66 -1.11 0.74
CA ASN A 43 -18.30 0.07 0.12
C ASN A 43 -17.54 0.63 -1.11
N LEU A 44 -16.41 0.07 -1.48
CA LEU A 44 -15.68 0.50 -2.67
C LEU A 44 -16.38 -0.01 -3.93
N LYS A 45 -16.58 0.87 -4.92
CA LYS A 45 -17.00 0.45 -6.25
C LYS A 45 -15.90 -0.42 -6.86
N THR A 46 -16.28 -1.48 -7.55
CA THR A 46 -15.34 -2.32 -8.29
C THR A 46 -15.17 -1.78 -9.69
N MET A 47 -13.92 -1.72 -10.15
CA MET A 47 -13.55 -1.54 -11.54
C MET A 47 -12.95 -2.85 -12.05
N LYS A 48 -12.88 -3.02 -13.37
CA LYS A 48 -12.17 -4.14 -13.98
C LYS A 48 -10.77 -3.68 -14.33
N LEU A 49 -9.77 -4.53 -14.09
CA LEU A 49 -8.38 -4.35 -14.52
C LEU A 49 -7.95 -5.61 -15.28
N GLU A 50 -7.44 -5.44 -16.47
CA GLU A 50 -7.05 -6.51 -17.38
C GLU A 50 -5.70 -6.24 -18.02
N SER A 51 -5.07 -7.29 -18.53
CA SER A 51 -3.94 -7.22 -19.43
C SER A 51 -4.21 -8.06 -20.67
N SER A 52 -3.79 -7.60 -21.85
CA SER A 52 -3.77 -8.43 -23.04
C SER A 52 -2.61 -9.43 -23.04
N ALA A 53 -1.66 -9.30 -22.12
CA ALA A 53 -0.49 -10.17 -22.02
C ALA A 53 -0.76 -11.45 -21.21
N PHE A 54 -1.65 -11.39 -20.22
CA PHE A 54 -2.02 -12.54 -19.38
C PHE A 54 -3.41 -12.35 -18.77
N SER A 55 -4.10 -13.45 -18.49
CA SER A 55 -5.39 -13.43 -17.78
C SER A 55 -5.20 -13.40 -16.26
N HIS A 56 -6.26 -13.02 -15.53
CA HIS A 56 -6.26 -13.12 -14.06
C HIS A 56 -5.91 -14.56 -13.60
N ASN A 57 -4.94 -14.68 -12.70
CA ASN A 57 -4.29 -15.92 -12.27
C ASN A 57 -3.57 -16.70 -13.41
N GLY A 58 -3.31 -16.04 -14.54
CA GLY A 58 -2.50 -16.60 -15.63
C GLY A 58 -1.01 -16.33 -15.44
N MET A 59 -0.19 -17.08 -16.21
CA MET A 59 1.25 -16.88 -16.21
C MET A 59 1.64 -15.58 -16.91
N ILE A 60 2.46 -14.77 -16.26
CA ILE A 60 3.08 -13.58 -16.86
C ILE A 60 4.14 -14.07 -17.87
N PRO A 61 4.07 -13.62 -19.15
CA PRO A 61 5.10 -14.00 -20.13
C PRO A 61 6.50 -13.49 -19.74
N PRO A 62 7.56 -14.25 -20.03
CA PRO A 62 8.93 -13.87 -19.67
C PRO A 62 9.38 -12.49 -20.15
N LYS A 63 8.80 -11.97 -21.23
CA LYS A 63 9.02 -10.62 -21.77
C LYS A 63 8.84 -9.52 -20.71
N TYR A 64 7.95 -9.72 -19.76
CA TYR A 64 7.58 -8.77 -18.71
C TYR A 64 8.28 -9.04 -17.38
N THR A 65 9.37 -9.79 -17.39
CA THR A 65 10.08 -10.27 -16.20
C THR A 65 11.59 -10.03 -16.33
N CYS A 66 12.31 -10.15 -15.21
CA CYS A 66 13.79 -10.04 -15.19
C CYS A 66 14.51 -11.09 -16.05
N ASP A 67 13.82 -12.12 -16.53
CA ASP A 67 14.42 -13.15 -17.37
C ASP A 67 14.50 -12.74 -18.85
N ARG A 68 13.86 -11.62 -19.24
CA ARG A 68 13.89 -11.09 -20.62
C ARG A 68 13.96 -9.56 -20.63
N GLN A 69 13.04 -8.86 -21.35
CA GLN A 69 13.13 -7.42 -21.59
C GLN A 69 12.77 -6.56 -20.36
N ASP A 70 12.13 -7.13 -19.36
CA ASP A 70 11.68 -6.43 -18.16
C ASP A 70 10.72 -5.26 -18.44
N PHE A 71 9.92 -5.38 -19.50
CA PHE A 71 8.93 -4.38 -19.87
C PHE A 71 7.71 -4.46 -18.97
N SER A 72 7.08 -3.32 -18.67
CA SER A 72 5.77 -3.34 -18.05
C SER A 72 4.73 -3.92 -19.02
N PRO A 73 3.81 -4.80 -18.56
CA PRO A 73 2.76 -5.32 -19.41
C PRO A 73 1.75 -4.23 -19.76
N PRO A 74 1.06 -4.32 -20.91
CA PRO A 74 -0.05 -3.44 -21.23
C PRO A 74 -1.19 -3.70 -20.25
N LEU A 75 -1.79 -2.63 -19.73
CA LEU A 75 -2.92 -2.68 -18.80
C LEU A 75 -4.10 -1.91 -19.39
N LYS A 76 -5.30 -2.40 -19.10
CA LYS A 76 -6.56 -1.76 -19.47
C LYS A 76 -7.53 -1.86 -18.30
N TRP A 77 -8.33 -0.82 -18.11
CA TRP A 77 -9.37 -0.78 -17.07
C TRP A 77 -10.62 -0.05 -17.51
N ASP A 78 -11.71 -0.28 -16.79
CA ASP A 78 -12.96 0.42 -17.00
C ASP A 78 -12.82 1.92 -16.64
N ALA A 79 -13.70 2.74 -17.20
CA ALA A 79 -13.80 4.15 -16.78
C ALA A 79 -14.02 4.23 -15.25
N PRO A 80 -13.24 5.04 -14.54
CA PRO A 80 -13.38 5.19 -13.11
C PRO A 80 -14.73 5.86 -12.75
N PRO A 81 -15.23 5.72 -11.50
CA PRO A 81 -16.48 6.32 -11.09
C PRO A 81 -16.43 7.84 -11.13
N THR A 82 -17.61 8.45 -11.28
CA THR A 82 -17.77 9.93 -11.20
C THR A 82 -17.16 10.45 -9.89
N GLY A 83 -16.46 11.57 -9.97
CA GLY A 83 -15.75 12.19 -8.85
C GLY A 83 -14.27 11.78 -8.75
N THR A 84 -13.81 10.84 -9.59
CA THR A 84 -12.38 10.51 -9.66
C THR A 84 -11.59 11.70 -10.21
N GLN A 85 -10.53 12.06 -9.49
CA GLN A 85 -9.60 13.12 -9.88
C GLN A 85 -8.23 12.58 -10.27
N SER A 86 -7.84 11.40 -9.75
CA SER A 86 -6.61 10.72 -10.15
C SER A 86 -6.73 9.21 -9.98
N LEU A 87 -5.78 8.48 -10.59
CA LEU A 87 -5.62 7.05 -10.41
C LEU A 87 -4.23 6.76 -9.82
N ALA A 88 -4.14 5.65 -9.08
CA ALA A 88 -2.87 5.13 -8.58
C ALA A 88 -2.77 3.62 -8.85
N LEU A 89 -1.57 3.15 -9.20
CA LEU A 89 -1.26 1.75 -9.46
C LEU A 89 -0.13 1.31 -8.53
N ILE A 90 -0.33 0.17 -7.86
CA ILE A 90 0.69 -0.53 -7.10
C ILE A 90 0.81 -1.95 -7.65
N VAL A 91 2.03 -2.39 -7.91
CA VAL A 91 2.32 -3.81 -8.23
C VAL A 91 3.21 -4.36 -7.15
N ASP A 92 2.77 -5.43 -6.49
CA ASP A 92 3.52 -6.07 -5.42
C ASP A 92 3.45 -7.61 -5.45
N ASP A 93 4.45 -8.23 -4.84
CA ASP A 93 4.62 -9.68 -4.66
C ASP A 93 4.55 -10.01 -3.16
N PRO A 94 3.43 -10.52 -2.64
CA PRO A 94 3.32 -10.91 -1.24
C PRO A 94 4.00 -12.25 -0.91
N ASP A 95 4.42 -13.00 -1.92
CA ASP A 95 5.05 -14.32 -1.75
C ASP A 95 6.59 -14.22 -1.65
N ALA A 96 7.15 -13.00 -1.69
CA ALA A 96 8.58 -12.78 -1.57
C ALA A 96 9.11 -13.19 -0.18
N PRO A 97 10.31 -13.81 -0.06
CA PRO A 97 10.78 -14.44 1.18
C PRO A 97 10.92 -13.51 2.38
N MET A 98 11.15 -12.22 2.15
CA MET A 98 11.38 -11.22 3.21
C MET A 98 10.15 -10.33 3.48
N GLY A 99 8.98 -10.72 3.02
CA GLY A 99 7.75 -9.94 3.07
C GLY A 99 7.36 -9.41 1.69
N THR A 100 6.29 -8.62 1.62
CA THR A 100 5.80 -8.08 0.35
C THR A 100 6.88 -7.26 -0.33
N PHE A 101 7.17 -7.58 -1.60
CA PHE A 101 8.14 -6.87 -2.43
C PHE A 101 7.42 -5.99 -3.46
N VAL A 102 7.76 -4.72 -3.54
CA VAL A 102 7.11 -3.73 -4.40
C VAL A 102 7.81 -3.66 -5.76
N HIS A 103 7.05 -3.94 -6.82
CA HIS A 103 7.51 -3.98 -8.21
C HIS A 103 7.25 -2.69 -8.98
N TRP A 104 6.16 -1.97 -8.66
CA TRP A 104 5.80 -0.73 -9.35
C TRP A 104 4.95 0.15 -8.45
N VAL A 105 5.25 1.45 -8.43
CA VAL A 105 4.46 2.50 -7.78
C VAL A 105 4.26 3.61 -8.79
N LEU A 106 2.99 3.94 -9.10
CA LEU A 106 2.62 4.98 -10.06
C LEU A 106 1.35 5.68 -9.56
N TYR A 107 1.32 6.99 -9.52
CA TYR A 107 0.21 7.77 -8.97
C TYR A 107 -0.02 9.06 -9.75
N ASP A 108 -1.11 9.75 -9.42
CA ASP A 108 -1.55 10.98 -10.10
C ASP A 108 -1.72 10.79 -11.62
N LEU A 109 -2.13 9.56 -12.03
CA LEU A 109 -2.56 9.33 -13.41
C LEU A 109 -3.88 10.08 -13.65
N PRO A 110 -4.04 10.76 -14.80
CA PRO A 110 -5.29 11.41 -15.16
C PRO A 110 -6.48 10.43 -15.18
N PRO A 111 -7.67 10.80 -14.68
CA PRO A 111 -8.81 9.90 -14.57
C PRO A 111 -9.41 9.49 -15.93
N GLU A 112 -9.14 10.23 -16.99
CA GLU A 112 -9.56 9.93 -18.37
C GLU A 112 -8.74 8.81 -19.04
N ILE A 113 -7.59 8.44 -18.47
CA ILE A 113 -6.79 7.33 -18.98
C ILE A 113 -7.47 6.02 -18.61
N THR A 114 -7.68 5.13 -19.57
CA THR A 114 -8.28 3.81 -19.36
C THR A 114 -7.30 2.66 -19.60
N GLY A 115 -6.00 2.94 -19.59
CA GLY A 115 -4.97 1.93 -19.74
C GLY A 115 -3.56 2.50 -19.82
N LEU A 116 -2.59 1.63 -19.72
CA LEU A 116 -1.17 1.89 -19.92
C LEU A 116 -0.67 1.03 -21.08
N PRO A 117 0.17 1.57 -21.97
CA PRO A 117 0.79 0.78 -23.03
C PRO A 117 1.81 -0.21 -22.44
N GLU A 118 2.25 -1.14 -23.28
CA GLU A 118 3.42 -1.94 -22.99
C GLU A 118 4.66 -1.04 -22.91
N ALA A 119 5.61 -1.41 -22.04
CA ALA A 119 6.89 -0.73 -21.87
C ALA A 119 6.75 0.76 -21.52
N VAL A 120 5.95 1.07 -20.50
CA VAL A 120 5.87 2.42 -19.92
C VAL A 120 7.28 2.90 -19.55
N PRO A 121 7.72 4.09 -20.01
CA PRO A 121 9.03 4.63 -19.65
C PRO A 121 9.20 4.78 -18.13
N ASN A 122 10.41 4.57 -17.62
CA ASN A 122 10.74 4.70 -16.21
C ASN A 122 11.11 6.14 -15.79
N ASP A 123 10.61 7.14 -16.53
CA ASP A 123 10.80 8.55 -16.22
C ASP A 123 10.11 8.93 -14.91
N ALA A 124 10.62 9.94 -14.22
CA ALA A 124 10.04 10.43 -12.97
C ALA A 124 8.56 10.83 -13.13
N THR A 125 8.22 11.41 -14.29
CA THR A 125 6.86 11.81 -14.66
C THR A 125 6.59 11.37 -16.10
N LEU A 126 5.42 10.80 -16.34
CA LEU A 126 5.00 10.36 -17.67
C LEU A 126 4.50 11.54 -18.52
N ALA A 127 4.77 11.52 -19.82
CA ALA A 127 4.32 12.55 -20.76
C ALA A 127 2.78 12.69 -20.81
N GLY A 128 2.03 11.60 -20.57
CA GLY A 128 0.56 11.57 -20.48
C GLY A 128 0.00 11.87 -19.10
N GLY A 129 0.83 12.30 -18.13
CA GLY A 129 0.50 12.44 -16.72
C GLY A 129 0.77 11.17 -15.92
N GLY A 130 0.97 11.35 -14.62
CA GLY A 130 1.36 10.31 -13.69
C GLY A 130 2.82 10.44 -13.24
N THR A 131 3.07 10.09 -12.00
CA THR A 131 4.36 10.22 -11.33
C THR A 131 4.79 8.86 -10.78
N HIS A 132 6.02 8.46 -11.09
CA HIS A 132 6.58 7.22 -10.56
C HIS A 132 7.08 7.38 -9.14
N GLY A 133 6.68 6.43 -8.29
CA GLY A 133 7.29 6.16 -7.00
C GLY A 133 8.49 5.22 -7.13
N LYS A 134 9.10 4.94 -6.00
CA LYS A 134 10.26 4.04 -5.89
C LYS A 134 9.80 2.62 -5.59
N ASN A 135 10.28 1.67 -6.36
CA ASN A 135 10.10 0.23 -6.14
C ASN A 135 11.20 -0.33 -5.21
N ASP A 136 11.08 -1.59 -4.79
CA ASP A 136 12.04 -2.22 -3.87
C ASP A 136 13.36 -2.66 -4.55
N PHE A 137 13.44 -2.55 -5.89
CA PHE A 137 14.75 -2.58 -6.59
C PHE A 137 15.52 -1.27 -6.44
N GLY A 138 14.96 -0.26 -5.76
CA GLY A 138 15.56 1.04 -5.57
C GLY A 138 15.45 1.96 -6.80
N LYS A 139 14.57 1.66 -7.76
CA LYS A 139 14.40 2.35 -9.04
C LYS A 139 13.01 2.98 -9.16
N LEU A 140 12.86 3.92 -10.08
CA LEU A 140 11.56 4.42 -10.55
C LEU A 140 11.00 3.45 -11.60
N GLY A 141 9.65 3.43 -11.71
CA GLY A 141 8.96 2.65 -12.74
C GLY A 141 8.81 1.17 -12.40
N TYR A 142 8.56 0.39 -13.44
CA TYR A 142 8.33 -1.04 -13.34
C TYR A 142 9.63 -1.83 -13.16
N GLY A 143 9.59 -2.84 -12.28
CA GLY A 143 10.57 -3.92 -12.21
C GLY A 143 9.82 -5.25 -12.20
N GLY A 144 10.10 -6.11 -13.16
CA GLY A 144 9.33 -7.32 -13.40
C GLY A 144 9.53 -8.42 -12.37
N PRO A 145 8.68 -9.44 -12.41
CA PRO A 145 8.82 -10.66 -11.63
C PRO A 145 10.22 -11.26 -11.70
N CYS A 146 10.82 -11.53 -10.54
CA CYS A 146 12.15 -12.12 -10.42
C CYS A 146 12.24 -13.06 -9.20
N PRO A 147 11.34 -14.06 -9.06
CA PRO A 147 11.29 -14.87 -7.86
C PRO A 147 12.59 -15.69 -7.72
N PRO A 148 13.17 -15.80 -6.51
CA PRO A 148 14.39 -16.59 -6.28
C PRO A 148 14.12 -18.08 -6.45
N SER A 149 12.89 -18.55 -6.18
CA SER A 149 12.45 -19.94 -6.34
C SER A 149 10.93 -20.02 -6.31
N GLY A 150 10.37 -21.11 -6.83
CA GLY A 150 8.92 -21.34 -6.79
C GLY A 150 8.12 -20.46 -7.74
N LYS A 151 6.82 -20.44 -7.50
CA LYS A 151 5.84 -19.66 -8.25
C LYS A 151 5.25 -18.61 -7.32
N HIS A 152 5.39 -17.33 -7.68
CA HIS A 152 4.88 -16.19 -6.94
C HIS A 152 3.70 -15.56 -7.62
N ARG A 153 2.89 -14.82 -6.86
CA ARG A 153 1.76 -14.02 -7.30
C ARG A 153 2.16 -12.55 -7.35
N TYR A 154 1.79 -11.89 -8.43
CA TYR A 154 2.04 -10.46 -8.63
C TYR A 154 0.70 -9.76 -8.72
N PHE A 155 0.42 -8.91 -7.74
CA PHE A 155 -0.84 -8.20 -7.61
C PHE A 155 -0.71 -6.83 -8.26
N PHE A 156 -1.44 -6.60 -9.33
CA PHE A 156 -1.63 -5.29 -9.95
C PHE A 156 -2.87 -4.67 -9.34
N LYS A 157 -2.73 -3.62 -8.56
CA LYS A 157 -3.80 -2.96 -7.80
C LYS A 157 -3.98 -1.55 -8.30
N LEU A 158 -5.14 -1.25 -8.88
CA LEU A 158 -5.51 0.07 -9.37
C LEU A 158 -6.54 0.71 -8.44
N TYR A 159 -6.33 1.96 -8.11
CA TYR A 159 -7.19 2.75 -7.21
C TYR A 159 -7.67 4.01 -7.92
N ALA A 160 -8.97 4.31 -7.84
CA ALA A 160 -9.55 5.59 -8.24
C ALA A 160 -9.68 6.48 -7.01
N LEU A 161 -9.19 7.71 -7.09
CA LEU A 161 -9.09 8.63 -5.96
C LEU A 161 -9.91 9.90 -6.21
N ASP A 162 -10.50 10.46 -5.14
CA ASP A 162 -11.28 11.70 -5.19
C ASP A 162 -10.40 12.97 -5.20
N ARG A 163 -9.09 12.80 -5.28
CA ARG A 163 -8.11 13.90 -5.31
C ARG A 163 -6.83 13.50 -6.04
N SER A 164 -6.06 14.48 -6.48
CA SER A 164 -4.65 14.30 -6.76
C SER A 164 -3.85 14.31 -5.46
N LEU A 165 -2.83 13.47 -5.37
CA LEU A 165 -2.03 13.29 -4.16
C LEU A 165 -0.87 14.29 -4.07
N GLY A 166 -0.34 14.72 -5.22
CA GLY A 166 0.77 15.70 -5.30
C GLY A 166 2.05 15.23 -4.62
N LEU A 167 2.26 13.90 -4.51
CA LEU A 167 3.48 13.36 -3.94
C LEU A 167 4.68 13.59 -4.88
N PRO A 168 5.89 13.84 -4.36
CA PRO A 168 7.09 13.95 -5.17
C PRO A 168 7.44 12.58 -5.80
N SER A 169 8.06 12.59 -6.97
CA SER A 169 8.60 11.36 -7.57
C SER A 169 9.53 10.62 -6.60
N GLY A 170 9.45 9.30 -6.60
CA GLY A 170 10.19 8.44 -5.69
C GLY A 170 9.49 8.16 -4.35
N ALA A 171 8.23 8.59 -4.16
CA ALA A 171 7.45 8.18 -2.99
C ALA A 171 7.33 6.66 -2.93
N THR A 172 7.43 6.09 -1.72
CA THR A 172 7.32 4.63 -1.51
C THR A 172 5.85 4.20 -1.53
N LYS A 173 5.62 2.88 -1.57
CA LYS A 173 4.28 2.29 -1.44
C LYS A 173 3.58 2.76 -0.17
N GLU A 174 4.28 2.75 0.97
CA GLU A 174 3.72 3.14 2.27
C GLU A 174 3.30 4.62 2.28
N GLN A 175 4.11 5.50 1.68
CA GLN A 175 3.78 6.91 1.53
C GLN A 175 2.56 7.11 0.63
N LEU A 176 2.47 6.34 -0.47
CA LEU A 176 1.31 6.36 -1.36
C LEU A 176 0.06 5.85 -0.64
N GLU A 177 0.13 4.69 0.03
CA GLU A 177 -1.00 4.12 0.79
C GLU A 177 -1.49 5.07 1.89
N ALA A 178 -0.57 5.71 2.60
CA ALA A 178 -0.91 6.72 3.61
C ALA A 178 -1.64 7.93 2.99
N ALA A 179 -1.20 8.41 1.83
CA ALA A 179 -1.82 9.53 1.13
C ALA A 179 -3.19 9.17 0.52
N MET A 180 -3.40 7.91 0.11
CA MET A 180 -4.67 7.40 -0.43
C MET A 180 -5.72 7.14 0.66
N ASN A 181 -5.32 7.04 1.93
CA ASN A 181 -6.23 6.67 3.01
C ASN A 181 -7.39 7.67 3.14
N GLY A 182 -8.63 7.16 3.05
CA GLY A 182 -9.85 7.96 3.08
C GLY A 182 -10.23 8.62 1.75
N HIS A 183 -9.45 8.40 0.68
CA HIS A 183 -9.65 9.03 -0.64
C HIS A 183 -9.95 8.04 -1.77
N ILE A 184 -10.11 6.75 -1.46
CA ILE A 184 -10.35 5.71 -2.47
C ILE A 184 -11.86 5.62 -2.76
N LEU A 185 -12.23 5.86 -4.02
CA LEU A 185 -13.60 5.73 -4.53
C LEU A 185 -13.89 4.34 -5.09
N ALA A 186 -12.89 3.72 -5.72
CA ALA A 186 -12.99 2.40 -6.33
C ALA A 186 -11.62 1.74 -6.40
N ALA A 187 -11.63 0.41 -6.52
CA ALA A 187 -10.42 -0.38 -6.70
C ALA A 187 -10.64 -1.50 -7.72
N ALA A 188 -9.53 -1.91 -8.36
CA ALA A 188 -9.48 -3.07 -9.23
C ALA A 188 -8.21 -3.86 -8.96
N GLU A 189 -8.24 -5.16 -9.23
CA GLU A 189 -7.10 -6.05 -9.03
C GLU A 189 -6.97 -7.04 -10.18
N LEU A 190 -5.74 -7.23 -10.65
CA LEU A 190 -5.34 -8.27 -11.58
C LEU A 190 -4.16 -9.03 -10.97
N ILE A 191 -4.25 -10.35 -10.90
CA ILE A 191 -3.18 -11.20 -10.38
C ILE A 191 -2.52 -11.93 -11.55
N GLY A 192 -1.21 -11.80 -11.66
CA GLY A 192 -0.38 -12.61 -12.55
C GLY A 192 0.49 -13.59 -11.77
N LEU A 193 0.85 -14.69 -12.37
CA LEU A 193 1.73 -15.71 -11.79
C LEU A 193 3.04 -15.74 -12.54
N TYR A 194 4.14 -15.96 -11.83
CA TYR A 194 5.41 -16.22 -12.48
C TYR A 194 6.27 -17.19 -11.66
N SER A 195 7.00 -18.02 -12.37
CA SER A 195 8.10 -18.85 -11.85
C SER A 195 9.23 -18.88 -12.88
N ARG A 196 10.46 -18.74 -12.43
CA ARG A 196 11.62 -18.84 -13.32
C ARG A 196 11.77 -20.28 -13.82
N GLN A 197 11.96 -20.43 -15.12
CA GLN A 197 12.38 -21.70 -15.71
C GLN A 197 13.92 -21.79 -15.52
N ARG A 198 14.34 -22.75 -14.75
CA ARG A 198 15.76 -23.10 -14.59
C ARG A 198 16.17 -24.10 -15.64
#